data_fd4666e1e29204434959c79658c1ca96
#
_entry.id   fd4666e1e29204434959c79658c1ca96
#
_cell.length_a   1.000
_cell.length_b   1.000
_cell.length_c   1.000
_cell.angle_alpha   90.00
_cell.angle_beta   90.00
_cell.angle_gamma   90.00
#
_symmetry.space_group_name_H-M   'P 1'
#
loop_
_entity.id
_entity.type
_entity.pdbx_description
1 polymer ?
#
loop_
_entity_poly.entity_id
_entity_poly.type
_entity_poly.pdbx_seq_one_letter_code
_entity_poly.pdbx_strand_id
1 'polypeptide(L)'
;LSAEPEARQRANKRIAYLFSFAVLAAFILVQLAFINKVGRADWDQFVTLHLIQLWNRHYFGFVKLWNPLMGGGMSLGGDPQVPVFSVSMLIAYLTDPVTGIRVSVMLWSIFGFIGAYLFAGLFFPEKPVRWLAASLFAGNGFFITHISNGHIEHLPAFGIPFYLWSLHKADEALRAGEGWAKKIILAPLLGLALAPLGVISMDGSPIFPLYFFPWLLAYVAFLCVQQRTLWPMIVLGLSLGAALCMDAIYALPVAGYSFDFPRAGLAAIHNPLALPLYLVTPLQGSPGPLFGFPDSAQEYSLYIGPVLLYLLYRYRARLKDVFPAADRRRLAWLSAAFFVIGIGSLRSSGVSWLYSPFDLLALLPGFRSIKNTTRYWGFMVLPLSLLSAQALWWFLNEREAFSRRAWTALLILVFLFQFSFQIGALSEWLYGTTTLRHFDLSSYPYRTRKNPGAPGVVIDNQVWKKFRMTARIAPDTGIVNCYQNMEYPQGLIEEGKDLIREPNGLSARWLTFNDVSISVPAPDLLPDPAKDGRITMVLNQNYYRYWSASRGDIIRTDTGNLGLSIRPDDLRREVILRYRDPWSELGRRISCFSLAAYPALLAVFAALYLALRRRQ
;
A
#
# COMPACT_ATOMS: atom_id res chain seq x y z
N LEU A 1 -6.78 -34.71 43.44
CA LEU A 1 -7.79 -34.27 42.44
C LEU A 1 -7.62 -32.80 42.00
N SER A 2 -6.89 -31.93 42.73
CA SER A 2 -6.71 -30.51 42.38
C SER A 2 -5.59 -30.21 41.37
N ALA A 3 -4.61 -31.07 41.20
CA ALA A 3 -3.44 -30.85 40.35
C ALA A 3 -3.72 -31.05 38.83
N GLU A 4 -4.72 -31.81 38.46
CA GLU A 4 -5.03 -32.15 37.07
C GLU A 4 -5.57 -30.95 36.24
N PRO A 5 -6.47 -30.09 36.77
CA PRO A 5 -6.97 -28.93 36.05
C PRO A 5 -5.88 -27.90 35.73
N GLU A 6 -4.95 -27.64 36.63
CA GLU A 6 -3.84 -26.70 36.42
C GLU A 6 -2.83 -27.22 35.42
N ALA A 7 -2.49 -28.50 35.46
CA ALA A 7 -1.60 -29.12 34.49
C ALA A 7 -2.19 -29.05 33.06
N ARG A 8 -3.50 -29.27 32.95
CA ARG A 8 -4.24 -29.14 31.70
C ARG A 8 -4.22 -27.70 31.18
N GLN A 9 -4.49 -26.71 32.01
CA GLN A 9 -4.47 -25.31 31.64
C GLN A 9 -3.06 -24.88 31.18
N ARG A 10 -2.00 -25.33 31.86
CA ARG A 10 -0.61 -25.10 31.44
C ARG A 10 -0.32 -25.71 30.08
N ALA A 11 -0.78 -26.91 29.80
CA ALA A 11 -0.61 -27.55 28.50
C ALA A 11 -1.34 -26.79 27.37
N ASN A 12 -2.59 -26.35 27.61
CA ASN A 12 -3.36 -25.59 26.63
C ASN A 12 -2.71 -24.21 26.32
N LYS A 13 -2.16 -23.53 27.33
CA LYS A 13 -1.37 -22.32 27.14
C LYS A 13 -0.16 -22.56 26.23
N ARG A 14 0.60 -23.64 26.47
CA ARG A 14 1.76 -24.02 25.63
C ARG A 14 1.32 -24.30 24.20
N ILE A 15 0.23 -25.01 23.98
CA ILE A 15 -0.31 -25.30 22.64
C ILE A 15 -0.66 -24.00 21.92
N ALA A 16 -1.36 -23.07 22.59
CA ALA A 16 -1.71 -21.77 21.99
C ALA A 16 -0.48 -20.96 21.59
N TYR A 17 0.55 -20.91 22.44
CA TYR A 17 1.81 -20.22 22.13
C TYR A 17 2.57 -20.88 20.99
N LEU A 18 2.70 -22.21 21.01
CA LEU A 18 3.38 -22.96 19.95
C LEU A 18 2.67 -22.79 18.61
N PHE A 19 1.34 -22.86 18.59
CA PHE A 19 0.56 -22.60 17.38
C PHE A 19 0.81 -21.19 16.85
N SER A 20 0.71 -20.18 17.71
CA SER A 20 0.90 -18.78 17.30
C SER A 20 2.31 -18.52 16.80
N PHE A 21 3.32 -19.06 17.49
CA PHE A 21 4.72 -18.95 17.07
C PHE A 21 4.93 -19.67 15.73
N ALA A 22 4.36 -20.87 15.55
CA ALA A 22 4.49 -21.62 14.31
C ALA A 22 3.87 -20.88 13.11
N VAL A 23 2.72 -20.24 13.27
CA VAL A 23 2.09 -19.42 12.21
C VAL A 23 3.01 -18.27 11.82
N LEU A 24 3.51 -17.50 12.79
CA LEU A 24 4.40 -16.38 12.51
C LEU A 24 5.74 -16.84 11.92
N ALA A 25 6.34 -17.87 12.49
CA ALA A 25 7.61 -18.42 12.01
C ALA A 25 7.47 -18.98 10.58
N ALA A 26 6.39 -19.69 10.27
CA ALA A 26 6.13 -20.20 8.93
C ALA A 26 6.04 -19.07 7.92
N PHE A 27 5.34 -17.99 8.24
CA PHE A 27 5.23 -16.82 7.38
C PHE A 27 6.60 -16.19 7.10
N ILE A 28 7.41 -15.99 8.14
CA ILE A 28 8.77 -15.44 8.02
C ILE A 28 9.68 -16.38 7.23
N LEU A 29 9.68 -17.68 7.55
CA LEU A 29 10.51 -18.68 6.88
C LEU A 29 10.21 -18.78 5.39
N VAL A 30 8.93 -18.68 4.99
CA VAL A 30 8.55 -18.63 3.57
C VAL A 30 9.16 -17.41 2.89
N GLN A 31 9.11 -16.22 3.49
CA GLN A 31 9.74 -15.03 2.90
C GLN A 31 11.26 -15.19 2.80
N LEU A 32 11.90 -15.77 3.81
CA LEU A 32 13.36 -16.05 3.79
C LEU A 32 13.73 -17.10 2.74
N ALA A 33 12.97 -18.18 2.62
CA ALA A 33 13.22 -19.22 1.63
C ALA A 33 13.16 -18.69 0.19
N PHE A 34 12.41 -17.60 -0.03
CA PHE A 34 12.21 -17.00 -1.34
C PHE A 34 12.79 -15.58 -1.44
N ILE A 35 13.76 -15.24 -0.58
CA ILE A 35 14.31 -13.89 -0.44
C ILE A 35 14.77 -13.29 -1.77
N ASN A 36 15.29 -14.11 -2.69
CA ASN A 36 15.83 -13.71 -4.00
C ASN A 36 14.87 -14.01 -5.15
N LYS A 37 13.60 -14.33 -4.91
CA LYS A 37 12.65 -14.72 -5.95
C LYS A 37 11.53 -13.69 -6.11
N VAL A 38 11.30 -13.29 -7.34
CA VAL A 38 10.19 -12.41 -7.74
C VAL A 38 8.94 -13.25 -7.90
N GLY A 39 7.83 -12.78 -7.34
CA GLY A 39 6.51 -13.35 -7.57
C GLY A 39 5.97 -13.06 -8.98
N ARG A 40 4.77 -13.53 -9.26
CA ARG A 40 4.01 -13.23 -10.48
C ARG A 40 3.16 -11.96 -10.29
N ALA A 41 2.41 -11.62 -11.32
CA ALA A 41 1.49 -10.48 -11.34
C ALA A 41 2.20 -9.17 -10.97
N ASP A 42 1.65 -8.42 -10.02
CA ASP A 42 2.11 -7.08 -9.69
C ASP A 42 3.49 -7.04 -9.00
N TRP A 43 4.05 -8.21 -8.58
CA TRP A 43 5.42 -8.28 -8.08
C TRP A 43 6.43 -7.70 -9.08
N ASP A 44 6.26 -8.02 -10.35
CA ASP A 44 7.15 -7.53 -11.40
C ASP A 44 7.08 -6.01 -11.56
N GLN A 45 5.89 -5.43 -11.43
CA GLN A 45 5.69 -3.98 -11.46
C GLN A 45 6.39 -3.32 -10.28
N PHE A 46 6.18 -3.81 -9.06
CA PHE A 46 6.78 -3.18 -7.88
C PHE A 46 8.29 -3.34 -7.84
N VAL A 47 8.82 -4.50 -8.24
CA VAL A 47 10.27 -4.69 -8.40
C VAL A 47 10.83 -3.72 -9.44
N THR A 48 10.13 -3.54 -10.56
CA THR A 48 10.51 -2.59 -11.61
C THR A 48 10.54 -1.14 -11.09
N LEU A 49 9.52 -0.73 -10.35
CA LEU A 49 9.45 0.61 -9.77
C LEU A 49 10.59 0.85 -8.75
N HIS A 50 10.91 -0.14 -7.93
CA HIS A 50 12.06 -0.06 -7.02
C HIS A 50 13.38 0.05 -7.80
N LEU A 51 13.53 -0.75 -8.85
CA LEU A 51 14.73 -0.74 -9.70
C LEU A 51 14.94 0.63 -10.36
N ILE A 52 13.88 1.22 -10.91
CA ILE A 52 13.92 2.56 -11.50
C ILE A 52 14.35 3.60 -10.47
N GLN A 53 13.88 3.51 -9.23
CA GLN A 53 14.28 4.42 -8.15
C GLN A 53 15.74 4.21 -7.74
N LEU A 54 16.24 2.98 -7.70
CA LEU A 54 17.64 2.69 -7.45
C LEU A 54 18.54 3.27 -8.55
N TRP A 55 18.18 3.11 -9.82
CA TRP A 55 18.89 3.72 -10.95
C TRP A 55 18.88 5.24 -10.85
N ASN A 56 17.71 5.81 -10.55
CA ASN A 56 17.54 7.23 -10.38
C ASN A 56 18.54 7.80 -9.34
N ARG A 57 18.63 7.14 -8.19
CA ARG A 57 19.58 7.51 -7.13
C ARG A 57 21.03 7.30 -7.55
N HIS A 58 21.32 6.15 -8.15
CA HIS A 58 22.70 5.78 -8.52
C HIS A 58 23.29 6.74 -9.56
N TYR A 59 22.52 7.03 -10.62
CA TYR A 59 23.03 7.85 -11.73
C TYR A 59 22.85 9.36 -11.52
N PHE A 60 21.85 9.78 -10.77
CA PHE A 60 21.49 11.18 -10.63
C PHE A 60 21.54 11.71 -9.20
N GLY A 61 21.99 10.89 -8.26
CA GLY A 61 22.22 11.26 -6.85
C GLY A 61 20.96 11.41 -6.01
N PHE A 62 19.83 11.77 -6.59
CA PHE A 62 18.56 11.95 -5.87
C PHE A 62 17.35 11.56 -6.72
N VAL A 63 16.21 11.39 -6.06
CA VAL A 63 14.95 11.01 -6.71
C VAL A 63 14.57 12.03 -7.78
N LYS A 64 14.44 11.58 -9.01
CA LYS A 64 13.88 12.33 -10.13
C LYS A 64 12.41 11.97 -10.29
N LEU A 65 11.63 12.91 -10.76
CA LEU A 65 10.17 12.81 -10.69
C LEU A 65 9.54 12.39 -12.02
N TRP A 66 10.30 12.38 -13.10
CA TRP A 66 9.89 11.85 -14.39
C TRP A 66 10.45 10.44 -14.60
N ASN A 67 9.65 9.55 -15.15
CA ASN A 67 10.06 8.21 -15.56
C ASN A 67 9.93 8.07 -17.08
N PRO A 68 11.01 8.17 -17.82
CA PRO A 68 10.98 8.04 -19.27
C PRO A 68 10.81 6.58 -19.75
N LEU A 69 10.99 5.61 -18.87
CA LEU A 69 11.11 4.19 -19.22
C LEU A 69 9.79 3.43 -19.20
N MET A 70 8.73 4.02 -18.63
CA MET A 70 7.42 3.37 -18.52
C MET A 70 6.33 4.21 -19.16
N GLY A 71 5.42 3.55 -19.87
CA GLY A 71 4.22 4.14 -20.41
C GLY A 71 4.44 5.25 -21.42
N GLY A 72 5.63 5.34 -22.01
CA GLY A 72 6.00 6.49 -22.86
C GLY A 72 6.36 7.76 -22.11
N GLY A 73 6.69 7.64 -20.84
CA GLY A 73 7.01 8.72 -19.92
C GLY A 73 5.85 9.08 -18.99
N MET A 74 6.10 9.06 -17.69
CA MET A 74 5.10 9.34 -16.66
C MET A 74 5.72 10.02 -15.43
N SER A 75 4.90 10.71 -14.65
CA SER A 75 5.35 11.26 -13.37
C SER A 75 5.53 10.16 -12.33
N LEU A 76 6.75 9.99 -11.82
CA LEU A 76 7.02 9.11 -10.67
C LEU A 76 6.49 9.70 -9.36
N GLY A 77 6.60 11.01 -9.18
CA GLY A 77 6.13 11.67 -7.96
C GLY A 77 4.62 11.64 -7.82
N GLY A 78 3.90 11.61 -8.95
CA GLY A 78 2.44 11.58 -8.99
C GLY A 78 1.82 10.18 -8.97
N ASP A 79 2.59 9.14 -9.25
CA ASP A 79 2.08 7.78 -9.22
C ASP A 79 1.98 7.27 -7.77
N PRO A 80 0.75 6.95 -7.30
CA PRO A 80 0.54 6.52 -5.92
C PRO A 80 1.13 5.14 -5.59
N GLN A 81 1.60 4.38 -6.57
CA GLN A 81 2.22 3.06 -6.37
C GLN A 81 3.75 3.10 -6.41
N VAL A 82 4.34 4.25 -6.69
CA VAL A 82 5.80 4.38 -6.69
C VAL A 82 6.31 4.48 -5.25
N PRO A 83 7.10 3.52 -4.77
CA PRO A 83 7.51 3.43 -3.37
C PRO A 83 8.72 4.34 -3.05
N VAL A 84 8.61 5.64 -3.29
CA VAL A 84 9.76 6.58 -3.18
C VAL A 84 10.34 6.60 -1.77
N PHE A 85 9.49 6.66 -0.75
CA PHE A 85 9.86 6.78 0.67
C PHE A 85 9.24 5.66 1.50
N SER A 86 9.31 4.42 1.03
CA SER A 86 8.76 3.26 1.70
C SER A 86 9.82 2.49 2.50
N VAL A 87 9.39 1.69 3.47
CA VAL A 87 10.27 0.75 4.20
C VAL A 87 10.95 -0.20 3.22
N SER A 88 10.20 -0.69 2.22
CA SER A 88 10.75 -1.58 1.19
C SER A 88 11.83 -0.89 0.36
N MET A 89 11.64 0.38 0.01
CA MET A 89 12.64 1.14 -0.74
C MET A 89 13.87 1.46 0.09
N LEU A 90 13.68 1.81 1.37
CA LEU A 90 14.81 2.05 2.29
C LEU A 90 15.72 0.80 2.39
N ILE A 91 15.12 -0.37 2.52
CA ILE A 91 15.87 -1.63 2.57
C ILE A 91 16.49 -1.94 1.20
N ALA A 92 15.77 -1.69 0.10
CA ALA A 92 16.29 -1.89 -1.24
C ALA A 92 17.54 -1.03 -1.53
N TYR A 93 17.65 0.17 -0.95
CA TYR A 93 18.86 0.98 -1.05
C TYR A 93 20.10 0.37 -0.38
N LEU A 94 19.89 -0.51 0.57
CA LEU A 94 20.95 -1.22 1.30
C LEU A 94 21.23 -2.62 0.73
N THR A 95 20.30 -3.15 -0.07
CA THR A 95 20.34 -4.52 -0.59
C THR A 95 20.04 -4.54 -2.10
N ASP A 96 18.83 -4.99 -2.45
CA ASP A 96 18.28 -5.04 -3.79
C ASP A 96 16.73 -4.94 -3.73
N PRO A 97 16.04 -4.68 -4.87
CA PRO A 97 14.60 -4.49 -4.88
C PRO A 97 13.79 -5.66 -4.30
N VAL A 98 14.19 -6.90 -4.61
CA VAL A 98 13.45 -8.09 -4.20
C VAL A 98 13.62 -8.34 -2.71
N THR A 99 14.86 -8.28 -2.24
CA THR A 99 15.20 -8.38 -0.80
C THR A 99 14.49 -7.26 -0.03
N GLY A 100 14.50 -6.03 -0.53
CA GLY A 100 13.82 -4.89 0.08
C GLY A 100 12.34 -5.16 0.32
N ILE A 101 11.64 -5.63 -0.70
CA ILE A 101 10.22 -5.99 -0.59
C ILE A 101 10.00 -7.16 0.38
N ARG A 102 10.79 -8.24 0.29
CA ARG A 102 10.64 -9.43 1.13
C ARG A 102 10.86 -9.12 2.61
N VAL A 103 11.91 -8.38 2.93
CA VAL A 103 12.19 -7.96 4.31
C VAL A 103 11.11 -7.02 4.82
N SER A 104 10.61 -6.11 3.97
CA SER A 104 9.48 -5.25 4.33
C SER A 104 8.23 -6.06 4.69
N VAL A 105 7.89 -7.09 3.91
CA VAL A 105 6.78 -8.02 4.23
C VAL A 105 6.96 -8.65 5.60
N MET A 106 8.18 -9.13 5.93
CA MET A 106 8.47 -9.70 7.25
C MET A 106 8.30 -8.68 8.38
N LEU A 107 8.86 -7.48 8.22
CA LEU A 107 8.77 -6.42 9.23
C LEU A 107 7.31 -6.01 9.48
N TRP A 108 6.54 -5.81 8.42
CA TRP A 108 5.12 -5.47 8.54
C TRP A 108 4.30 -6.57 9.19
N SER A 109 4.59 -7.83 8.91
CA SER A 109 3.91 -8.97 9.54
C SER A 109 4.19 -9.05 11.03
N ILE A 110 5.45 -8.84 11.45
CA ILE A 110 5.83 -8.77 12.86
C ILE A 110 5.14 -7.57 13.54
N PHE A 111 5.15 -6.41 12.89
CA PHE A 111 4.51 -5.21 13.41
C PHE A 111 3.00 -5.41 13.57
N GLY A 112 2.35 -6.04 12.58
CA GLY A 112 0.94 -6.38 12.64
C GLY A 112 0.61 -7.39 13.73
N PHE A 113 1.45 -8.40 13.92
CA PHE A 113 1.32 -9.35 15.00
C PHE A 113 1.38 -8.66 16.37
N ILE A 114 2.38 -7.81 16.59
CA ILE A 114 2.53 -7.04 17.84
C ILE A 114 1.31 -6.13 18.04
N GLY A 115 0.90 -5.40 17.01
CA GLY A 115 -0.26 -4.52 17.07
C GLY A 115 -1.55 -5.25 17.43
N ALA A 116 -1.81 -6.40 16.79
CA ALA A 116 -2.98 -7.22 17.05
C ALA A 116 -2.94 -7.83 18.46
N TYR A 117 -1.76 -8.25 18.95
CA TYR A 117 -1.58 -8.72 20.32
C TYR A 117 -1.93 -7.64 21.36
N LEU A 118 -1.43 -6.42 21.16
CA LEU A 118 -1.69 -5.28 22.05
C LEU A 118 -3.17 -4.88 22.00
N PHE A 119 -3.75 -4.81 20.80
CA PHE A 119 -5.15 -4.47 20.62
C PHE A 119 -6.08 -5.51 21.22
N ALA A 120 -5.78 -6.81 21.03
CA ALA A 120 -6.51 -7.90 21.69
C ALA A 120 -6.46 -7.81 23.24
N GLY A 121 -5.40 -7.22 23.77
CA GLY A 121 -5.25 -6.97 25.21
C GLY A 121 -6.27 -6.00 25.79
N LEU A 122 -6.97 -5.21 24.96
CA LEU A 122 -8.07 -4.34 25.40
C LEU A 122 -9.35 -5.13 25.70
N PHE A 123 -9.47 -6.36 25.20
CA PHE A 123 -10.68 -7.20 25.29
C PHE A 123 -10.46 -8.45 26.11
N PHE A 124 -9.26 -9.02 26.05
CA PHE A 124 -8.95 -10.32 26.64
C PHE A 124 -7.86 -10.21 27.69
N PRO A 125 -8.13 -10.58 28.96
CA PRO A 125 -7.10 -10.66 29.99
C PRO A 125 -6.10 -11.79 29.74
N GLU A 126 -6.54 -12.90 29.10
CA GLU A 126 -5.73 -14.10 28.90
C GLU A 126 -4.70 -13.91 27.79
N LYS A 127 -3.42 -13.99 28.14
CA LYS A 127 -2.32 -13.91 27.18
C LYS A 127 -2.43 -14.91 26.01
N PRO A 128 -2.81 -16.19 26.21
CA PRO A 128 -2.95 -17.12 25.09
C PRO A 128 -3.96 -16.67 24.03
N VAL A 129 -5.09 -16.08 24.45
CA VAL A 129 -6.10 -15.55 23.51
C VAL A 129 -5.52 -14.41 22.67
N ARG A 130 -4.73 -13.52 23.30
CA ARG A 130 -4.06 -12.42 22.58
C ARG A 130 -3.08 -12.94 21.53
N TRP A 131 -2.30 -13.98 21.86
CA TRP A 131 -1.39 -14.63 20.92
C TRP A 131 -2.14 -15.26 19.75
N LEU A 132 -3.22 -16.01 20.03
CA LEU A 132 -4.07 -16.59 19.00
C LEU A 132 -4.67 -15.50 18.09
N ALA A 133 -5.20 -14.42 18.65
CA ALA A 133 -5.74 -13.30 17.87
C ALA A 133 -4.70 -12.68 16.95
N ALA A 134 -3.48 -12.44 17.46
CA ALA A 134 -2.39 -11.89 16.70
C ALA A 134 -1.96 -12.80 15.54
N SER A 135 -1.86 -14.11 15.77
CA SER A 135 -1.49 -15.08 14.73
C SER A 135 -2.57 -15.22 13.66
N LEU A 136 -3.85 -15.26 14.07
CA LEU A 136 -4.97 -15.32 13.13
C LEU A 136 -5.10 -14.04 12.30
N PHE A 137 -4.79 -12.89 12.88
CA PHE A 137 -4.74 -11.63 12.14
C PHE A 137 -3.59 -11.61 11.14
N ALA A 138 -2.36 -11.90 11.57
CA ALA A 138 -1.19 -11.86 10.69
C ALA A 138 -1.21 -12.92 9.58
N GLY A 139 -1.80 -14.09 9.87
CA GLY A 139 -1.87 -15.24 8.96
C GLY A 139 -3.18 -15.38 8.18
N ASN A 140 -3.98 -14.31 8.05
CA ASN A 140 -5.26 -14.40 7.33
C ASN A 140 -5.13 -14.40 5.82
N GLY A 141 -6.18 -14.84 5.14
CA GLY A 141 -6.20 -14.96 3.68
C GLY A 141 -6.10 -13.63 2.95
N PHE A 142 -6.60 -12.54 3.51
CA PHE A 142 -6.52 -11.23 2.86
C PHE A 142 -5.07 -10.80 2.65
N PHE A 143 -4.25 -10.78 3.70
CA PHE A 143 -2.85 -10.39 3.57
C PHE A 143 -2.06 -11.37 2.70
N ILE A 144 -2.27 -12.67 2.89
CA ILE A 144 -1.52 -13.69 2.15
C ILE A 144 -1.80 -13.59 0.65
N THR A 145 -3.04 -13.45 0.24
CA THR A 145 -3.39 -13.36 -1.19
C THR A 145 -2.91 -12.06 -1.82
N HIS A 146 -3.02 -10.93 -1.11
CA HIS A 146 -2.48 -9.68 -1.61
C HIS A 146 -0.97 -9.71 -1.75
N ILE A 147 -0.24 -10.20 -0.75
CA ILE A 147 1.22 -10.33 -0.81
C ILE A 147 1.63 -11.29 -1.93
N SER A 148 0.92 -12.41 -2.10
CA SER A 148 1.19 -13.37 -3.17
C SER A 148 1.09 -12.75 -4.55
N ASN A 149 0.12 -11.85 -4.74
CA ASN A 149 -0.10 -11.13 -6.00
C ASN A 149 0.78 -9.89 -6.18
N GLY A 150 1.61 -9.55 -5.18
CA GLY A 150 2.51 -8.41 -5.25
C GLY A 150 1.91 -7.08 -4.81
N HIS A 151 0.71 -7.07 -4.22
CA HIS A 151 0.07 -5.86 -3.71
C HIS A 151 0.76 -5.39 -2.43
N ILE A 152 2.02 -4.98 -2.53
CA ILE A 152 2.83 -4.55 -1.38
C ILE A 152 2.32 -3.23 -0.77
N GLU A 153 1.56 -2.45 -1.51
CA GLU A 153 0.89 -1.26 -1.02
C GLU A 153 -0.13 -1.54 0.10
N HIS A 154 -0.49 -2.83 0.32
CA HIS A 154 -1.39 -3.24 1.40
C HIS A 154 -0.66 -3.56 2.71
N LEU A 155 0.67 -3.61 2.72
CA LEU A 155 1.46 -3.90 3.92
C LEU A 155 1.16 -2.96 5.10
N PRO A 156 0.91 -1.65 4.91
CA PRO A 156 0.55 -0.76 6.01
C PRO A 156 -0.72 -1.17 6.78
N ALA A 157 -1.61 -1.99 6.17
CA ALA A 157 -2.79 -2.52 6.84
C ALA A 157 -2.45 -3.37 8.07
N PHE A 158 -1.28 -4.01 8.10
CA PHE A 158 -0.79 -4.68 9.29
C PHE A 158 -0.66 -3.73 10.49
N GLY A 159 -0.41 -2.45 10.26
CA GLY A 159 -0.27 -1.45 11.32
C GLY A 159 -1.58 -1.00 12.00
N ILE A 160 -2.74 -1.31 11.40
CA ILE A 160 -4.04 -0.82 11.88
C ILE A 160 -4.33 -1.20 13.33
N PRO A 161 -4.17 -2.45 13.78
CA PRO A 161 -4.44 -2.80 15.17
C PRO A 161 -3.57 -2.02 16.15
N PHE A 162 -2.31 -1.75 15.76
CA PHE A 162 -1.41 -0.95 16.60
C PHE A 162 -1.87 0.50 16.68
N TYR A 163 -2.36 1.07 15.56
CA TYR A 163 -2.88 2.43 15.56
C TYR A 163 -4.16 2.56 16.39
N LEU A 164 -5.10 1.61 16.26
CA LEU A 164 -6.32 1.55 17.08
C LEU A 164 -6.00 1.41 18.57
N TRP A 165 -5.05 0.54 18.93
CA TRP A 165 -4.57 0.39 20.31
C TRP A 165 -3.98 1.69 20.83
N SER A 166 -3.17 2.38 20.06
CA SER A 166 -2.52 3.63 20.44
C SER A 166 -3.55 4.75 20.63
N LEU A 167 -4.55 4.87 19.77
CA LEU A 167 -5.67 5.81 19.92
C LEU A 167 -6.47 5.52 21.21
N HIS A 168 -6.68 4.23 21.50
CA HIS A 168 -7.35 3.85 22.75
C HIS A 168 -6.54 4.25 23.98
N LYS A 169 -5.24 4.03 23.97
CA LYS A 169 -4.33 4.44 25.06
C LYS A 169 -4.25 5.96 25.20
N ALA A 170 -4.30 6.69 24.09
CA ALA A 170 -4.40 8.14 24.11
C ALA A 170 -5.72 8.61 24.77
N ASP A 171 -6.85 7.95 24.46
CA ASP A 171 -8.13 8.23 25.11
C ASP A 171 -8.09 7.92 26.62
N GLU A 172 -7.49 6.80 27.03
CA GLU A 172 -7.30 6.49 28.46
C GLU A 172 -6.46 7.57 29.17
N ALA A 173 -5.37 8.02 28.56
CA ALA A 173 -4.53 9.07 29.10
C ALA A 173 -5.28 10.41 29.24
N LEU A 174 -6.10 10.76 28.24
CA LEU A 174 -6.94 11.96 28.29
C LEU A 174 -8.02 11.88 29.39
N ARG A 175 -8.55 10.70 29.66
CA ARG A 175 -9.51 10.48 30.77
C ARG A 175 -8.86 10.59 32.13
N ALA A 176 -7.66 10.04 32.29
CA ALA A 176 -6.89 10.12 33.52
C ALA A 176 -6.39 11.55 33.79
N GLY A 177 -6.29 12.41 32.76
CA GLY A 177 -5.94 13.80 32.89
C GLY A 177 -7.11 14.64 33.45
N GLU A 178 -7.03 15.03 34.71
CA GLU A 178 -8.01 15.93 35.33
C GLU A 178 -7.84 17.36 34.80
N GLY A 179 -8.97 18.03 34.55
CA GLY A 179 -9.03 19.44 34.15
C GLY A 179 -8.81 19.70 32.66
N TRP A 180 -9.46 20.75 32.18
CA TRP A 180 -9.46 21.17 30.78
C TRP A 180 -8.07 21.62 30.30
N ALA A 181 -7.35 22.37 31.15
CA ALA A 181 -6.02 22.88 30.81
C ALA A 181 -5.00 21.75 30.49
N LYS A 182 -5.06 20.63 31.21
CA LYS A 182 -4.21 19.46 30.91
C LYS A 182 -4.55 18.83 29.57
N LYS A 183 -5.84 18.74 29.25
CA LYS A 183 -6.29 18.13 27.99
C LYS A 183 -5.89 18.95 26.78
N ILE A 184 -5.88 20.29 26.89
CA ILE A 184 -5.39 21.19 25.83
C ILE A 184 -3.92 20.93 25.48
N ILE A 185 -3.09 20.57 26.45
CA ILE A 185 -1.66 20.26 26.21
C ILE A 185 -1.45 18.80 25.88
N LEU A 186 -2.18 17.90 26.53
CA LEU A 186 -2.02 16.46 26.34
C LEU A 186 -2.51 15.99 24.97
N ALA A 187 -3.61 16.54 24.44
CA ALA A 187 -4.12 16.14 23.15
C ALA A 187 -3.15 16.42 21.98
N PRO A 188 -2.54 17.62 21.85
CA PRO A 188 -1.47 17.85 20.87
C PRO A 188 -0.25 16.95 21.08
N LEU A 189 0.18 16.74 22.33
CA LEU A 189 1.28 15.84 22.62
C LEU A 189 1.00 14.42 22.11
N LEU A 190 -0.18 13.87 22.40
CA LEU A 190 -0.58 12.53 21.96
C LEU A 190 -0.77 12.47 20.43
N GLY A 191 -1.38 13.49 19.84
CA GLY A 191 -1.53 13.60 18.40
C GLY A 191 -0.17 13.60 17.68
N LEU A 192 0.77 14.40 18.14
CA LEU A 192 2.13 14.40 17.62
C LEU A 192 2.82 13.06 17.87
N ALA A 193 2.72 12.47 19.06
CA ALA A 193 3.32 11.16 19.35
C ALA A 193 2.80 10.04 18.44
N LEU A 194 1.56 10.15 17.94
CA LEU A 194 0.96 9.19 17.00
C LEU A 194 1.24 9.52 15.54
N ALA A 195 1.72 10.71 15.19
CA ALA A 195 1.98 11.11 13.81
C ALA A 195 2.91 10.15 13.04
N PRO A 196 3.99 9.60 13.63
CA PRO A 196 4.83 8.61 12.94
C PRO A 196 4.05 7.36 12.48
N LEU A 197 3.02 6.93 13.22
CA LEU A 197 2.16 5.82 12.78
C LEU A 197 1.34 6.20 11.55
N GLY A 198 0.90 7.47 11.46
CA GLY A 198 0.25 8.01 10.28
C GLY A 198 1.18 8.02 9.06
N VAL A 199 2.44 8.46 9.23
CA VAL A 199 3.46 8.43 8.16
C VAL A 199 3.72 7.00 7.71
N ILE A 200 3.98 6.10 8.66
CA ILE A 200 4.22 4.67 8.34
C ILE A 200 3.01 4.07 7.61
N SER A 201 1.80 4.49 7.94
CA SER A 201 0.59 3.98 7.28
C SER A 201 0.44 4.43 5.82
N MET A 202 1.21 5.42 5.37
CA MET A 202 1.31 5.84 3.97
C MET A 202 2.41 5.08 3.20
N ASP A 203 3.14 4.18 3.86
CA ASP A 203 4.19 3.37 3.26
C ASP A 203 3.69 2.64 2.00
N GLY A 204 4.36 2.85 0.89
CA GLY A 204 4.05 2.20 -0.38
C GLY A 204 2.89 2.80 -1.19
N SER A 205 1.96 3.55 -0.58
CA SER A 205 0.90 4.26 -1.31
C SER A 205 0.11 5.25 -0.44
N PRO A 206 0.08 6.54 -0.75
CA PRO A 206 -0.74 7.51 -0.03
C PRO A 206 -2.26 7.34 -0.28
N ILE A 207 -2.66 6.51 -1.23
CA ILE A 207 -4.08 6.14 -1.42
C ILE A 207 -4.50 5.09 -0.40
N PHE A 208 -3.56 4.28 0.10
CA PHE A 208 -3.89 3.20 1.01
C PHE A 208 -4.56 3.68 2.32
N PRO A 209 -4.14 4.78 2.95
CA PRO A 209 -4.84 5.35 4.10
C PRO A 209 -6.33 5.59 3.89
N LEU A 210 -6.79 5.83 2.66
CA LEU A 210 -8.20 6.03 2.36
C LEU A 210 -9.03 4.76 2.64
N TYR A 211 -8.44 3.57 2.56
CA TYR A 211 -9.14 2.32 2.87
C TYR A 211 -9.34 2.13 4.37
N PHE A 212 -8.41 2.53 5.21
CA PHE A 212 -8.55 2.33 6.65
C PHE A 212 -8.99 3.58 7.42
N PHE A 213 -8.92 4.76 6.83
CA PHE A 213 -9.39 5.99 7.45
C PHE A 213 -10.84 5.90 7.95
N PRO A 214 -11.82 5.36 7.20
CA PRO A 214 -13.18 5.19 7.70
C PRO A 214 -13.26 4.35 8.98
N TRP A 215 -12.37 3.37 9.14
CA TRP A 215 -12.31 2.51 10.31
C TRP A 215 -11.77 3.24 11.52
N LEU A 216 -10.68 4.01 11.34
CA LEU A 216 -10.15 4.87 12.40
C LEU A 216 -11.19 5.89 12.83
N LEU A 217 -11.86 6.50 11.86
CA LEU A 217 -12.92 7.48 12.13
C LEU A 217 -14.10 6.86 12.89
N ALA A 218 -14.58 5.68 12.46
CA ALA A 218 -15.65 4.96 13.13
C ALA A 218 -15.27 4.59 14.58
N TYR A 219 -14.04 4.12 14.80
CA TYR A 219 -13.55 3.77 16.13
C TYR A 219 -13.45 5.00 17.04
N VAL A 220 -12.89 6.10 16.53
CA VAL A 220 -12.75 7.34 17.28
C VAL A 220 -14.11 7.98 17.52
N ALA A 221 -15.03 7.95 16.57
CA ALA A 221 -16.40 8.40 16.78
C ALA A 221 -17.09 7.61 17.91
N PHE A 222 -16.89 6.29 17.93
CA PHE A 222 -17.35 5.46 19.05
C PHE A 222 -16.76 5.93 20.40
N LEU A 223 -15.45 6.19 20.47
CA LEU A 223 -14.82 6.71 21.69
C LEU A 223 -15.42 8.07 22.09
N CYS A 224 -15.64 8.96 21.13
CA CYS A 224 -16.26 10.27 21.37
C CYS A 224 -17.69 10.13 21.94
N VAL A 225 -18.50 9.27 21.37
CA VAL A 225 -19.88 9.00 21.83
C VAL A 225 -19.86 8.37 23.23
N GLN A 226 -19.00 7.38 23.45
CA GLN A 226 -18.87 6.70 24.74
C GLN A 226 -18.45 7.66 25.85
N GLN A 227 -17.55 8.59 25.54
CA GLN A 227 -16.97 9.54 26.50
C GLN A 227 -17.69 10.89 26.54
N ARG A 228 -18.65 11.11 25.64
CA ARG A 228 -19.32 12.42 25.46
C ARG A 228 -18.32 13.58 25.30
N THR A 229 -17.26 13.34 24.53
CA THR A 229 -16.18 14.32 24.33
C THR A 229 -15.57 14.18 22.94
N LEU A 230 -15.03 15.28 22.39
CA LEU A 230 -14.38 15.30 21.07
C LEU A 230 -12.85 15.15 21.14
N TRP A 231 -12.27 14.99 22.33
CA TRP A 231 -10.81 14.87 22.47
C TRP A 231 -10.18 13.75 21.64
N PRO A 232 -10.75 12.53 21.55
CA PRO A 232 -10.20 11.49 20.70
C PRO A 232 -10.15 11.90 19.21
N MET A 233 -11.17 12.65 18.73
CA MET A 233 -11.21 13.18 17.36
C MET A 233 -10.10 14.22 17.12
N ILE A 234 -9.87 15.10 18.11
CA ILE A 234 -8.79 16.09 18.04
C ILE A 234 -7.43 15.39 17.96
N VAL A 235 -7.19 14.35 18.77
CA VAL A 235 -5.94 13.56 18.72
C VAL A 235 -5.77 12.92 17.35
N LEU A 236 -6.80 12.28 16.79
CA LEU A 236 -6.76 11.70 15.45
C LEU A 236 -6.47 12.76 14.39
N GLY A 237 -7.18 13.89 14.42
CA GLY A 237 -7.00 14.99 13.48
C GLY A 237 -5.57 15.55 13.51
N LEU A 238 -5.02 15.77 14.70
CA LEU A 238 -3.64 16.23 14.87
C LEU A 238 -2.61 15.19 14.42
N SER A 239 -2.84 13.91 14.71
CA SER A 239 -1.97 12.83 14.26
C SER A 239 -1.92 12.74 12.73
N LEU A 240 -3.07 12.72 12.08
CA LEU A 240 -3.16 12.64 10.62
C LEU A 240 -2.68 13.94 9.95
N GLY A 241 -3.00 15.09 10.49
CA GLY A 241 -2.53 16.38 9.98
C GLY A 241 -1.00 16.49 10.03
N ALA A 242 -0.40 16.13 11.16
CA ALA A 242 1.05 16.09 11.30
C ALA A 242 1.69 15.06 10.36
N ALA A 243 1.10 13.86 10.24
CA ALA A 243 1.57 12.82 9.32
C ALA A 243 1.53 13.30 7.86
N LEU A 244 0.42 13.91 7.42
CA LEU A 244 0.30 14.47 6.07
C LEU A 244 1.31 15.59 5.81
N CYS A 245 1.59 16.43 6.79
CA CYS A 245 2.63 17.45 6.67
C CYS A 245 4.04 16.83 6.58
N MET A 246 4.33 15.80 7.37
CA MET A 246 5.62 15.10 7.34
C MET A 246 5.82 14.33 6.02
N ASP A 247 4.76 13.81 5.43
CA ASP A 247 4.78 13.04 4.18
C ASP A 247 4.28 13.84 2.96
N ALA A 248 4.20 15.17 3.07
CA ALA A 248 3.71 16.03 2.00
C ALA A 248 4.52 15.90 0.71
N ILE A 249 5.81 15.56 0.81
CA ILE A 249 6.69 15.29 -0.33
C ILE A 249 6.15 14.17 -1.24
N TYR A 250 5.35 13.26 -0.71
CA TYR A 250 4.72 12.17 -1.44
C TYR A 250 3.21 12.43 -1.66
N ALA A 251 2.51 12.84 -0.62
CA ALA A 251 1.06 13.02 -0.67
C ALA A 251 0.62 14.13 -1.64
N LEU A 252 1.33 15.27 -1.70
CA LEU A 252 0.95 16.39 -2.57
C LEU A 252 1.12 16.11 -4.07
N PRO A 253 2.26 15.54 -4.54
CA PRO A 253 2.37 15.16 -5.95
C PRO A 253 1.31 14.17 -6.39
N VAL A 254 1.02 13.16 -5.57
CA VAL A 254 -0.04 12.17 -5.84
C VAL A 254 -1.42 12.84 -5.91
N ALA A 255 -1.73 13.74 -4.99
CA ALA A 255 -2.97 14.49 -5.03
C ALA A 255 -3.07 15.35 -6.29
N GLY A 256 -2.03 16.15 -6.59
CA GLY A 256 -1.98 16.98 -7.80
C GLY A 256 -2.13 16.17 -9.09
N TYR A 257 -1.45 15.04 -9.19
CA TYR A 257 -1.55 14.14 -10.33
C TYR A 257 -2.93 13.48 -10.45
N SER A 258 -3.53 13.11 -9.32
CA SER A 258 -4.88 12.51 -9.28
C SER A 258 -5.98 13.50 -9.71
N PHE A 259 -5.78 14.81 -9.53
CA PHE A 259 -6.69 15.83 -10.06
C PHE A 259 -6.57 15.97 -11.58
N ASP A 260 -5.36 15.84 -12.12
CA ASP A 260 -5.11 15.93 -13.56
C ASP A 260 -5.55 14.67 -14.31
N PHE A 261 -5.36 13.51 -13.69
CA PHE A 261 -5.61 12.20 -14.25
C PHE A 261 -6.45 11.36 -13.29
N PRO A 262 -7.74 11.65 -13.18
CA PRO A 262 -8.62 10.85 -12.33
C PRO A 262 -8.66 9.41 -12.83
N ARG A 263 -8.54 8.47 -11.91
CA ARG A 263 -8.65 7.05 -12.24
C ARG A 263 -10.06 6.76 -12.74
N ALA A 264 -10.19 6.18 -13.92
CA ALA A 264 -11.50 5.86 -14.47
C ALA A 264 -12.12 4.67 -13.74
N GLY A 265 -13.39 4.82 -13.45
CA GLY A 265 -14.32 3.76 -13.14
C GLY A 265 -14.12 3.06 -11.80
N LEU A 266 -15.15 3.09 -10.98
CA LEU A 266 -15.31 2.16 -9.86
C LEU A 266 -15.54 0.77 -10.45
N ALA A 267 -14.70 -0.21 -10.06
CA ALA A 267 -14.93 -1.60 -10.42
C ALA A 267 -16.29 -2.04 -9.88
N ALA A 268 -17.09 -2.60 -10.76
CA ALA A 268 -18.38 -3.14 -10.40
C ALA A 268 -18.20 -4.30 -9.43
N ILE A 269 -19.07 -4.38 -8.43
CA ILE A 269 -19.03 -5.41 -7.43
C ILE A 269 -19.92 -6.56 -7.82
N HIS A 270 -19.40 -7.68 -7.48
CA HIS A 270 -19.96 -8.98 -7.68
C HIS A 270 -20.94 -9.34 -6.56
N ASN A 271 -21.64 -10.43 -6.76
CA ASN A 271 -22.72 -10.91 -5.92
C ASN A 271 -22.37 -10.90 -4.41
N PRO A 272 -23.02 -10.06 -3.58
CA PRO A 272 -22.76 -10.02 -2.14
C PRO A 272 -23.12 -11.31 -1.41
N LEU A 273 -23.94 -12.17 -2.01
CA LEU A 273 -24.27 -13.50 -1.47
C LEU A 273 -23.07 -14.45 -1.48
N ALA A 274 -22.02 -14.13 -2.23
CA ALA A 274 -20.78 -14.88 -2.22
C ALA A 274 -19.89 -14.60 -0.99
N LEU A 275 -20.18 -13.57 -0.20
CA LEU A 275 -19.38 -13.19 0.97
C LEU A 275 -19.07 -14.37 1.91
N PRO A 276 -20.03 -15.25 2.29
CA PRO A 276 -19.72 -16.41 3.11
C PRO A 276 -18.70 -17.35 2.48
N LEU A 277 -18.71 -17.49 1.15
CA LEU A 277 -17.76 -18.34 0.44
C LEU A 277 -16.32 -17.80 0.55
N TYR A 278 -16.14 -16.47 0.53
CA TYR A 278 -14.81 -15.86 0.69
C TYR A 278 -14.20 -16.08 2.09
N LEU A 279 -15.03 -16.34 3.08
CA LEU A 279 -14.57 -16.67 4.43
C LEU A 279 -14.12 -18.13 4.57
N VAL A 280 -14.64 -19.05 3.76
CA VAL A 280 -14.42 -20.49 3.88
C VAL A 280 -13.52 -21.09 2.81
N THR A 281 -13.46 -20.48 1.63
CA THR A 281 -12.71 -21.03 0.50
C THR A 281 -11.37 -20.31 0.31
N PRO A 282 -10.28 -21.06 0.26
CA PRO A 282 -8.97 -20.54 -0.09
C PRO A 282 -8.86 -20.33 -1.61
N LEU A 283 -9.74 -19.50 -2.17
CA LEU A 283 -9.80 -19.28 -3.61
C LEU A 283 -8.54 -18.57 -4.11
N GLN A 284 -7.70 -19.27 -4.82
CA GLN A 284 -6.51 -18.76 -5.49
C GLN A 284 -6.68 -18.69 -7.01
N GLY A 285 -7.52 -19.52 -7.57
CA GLY A 285 -7.91 -19.46 -8.96
C GLY A 285 -9.25 -18.75 -9.11
N SER A 286 -9.53 -18.20 -10.28
CA SER A 286 -10.89 -17.83 -10.62
C SER A 286 -11.78 -19.04 -10.33
N PRO A 287 -12.75 -18.95 -9.42
CA PRO A 287 -13.69 -20.05 -9.18
C PRO A 287 -14.54 -20.32 -10.43
N GLY A 288 -14.13 -19.74 -11.54
CA GLY A 288 -14.71 -19.93 -12.83
C GLY A 288 -16.16 -19.46 -12.97
N PRO A 289 -16.77 -19.74 -14.09
CA PRO A 289 -18.13 -19.32 -14.43
C PRO A 289 -19.22 -19.80 -13.46
N LEU A 290 -18.92 -20.79 -12.61
CA LEU A 290 -19.89 -21.40 -11.69
C LEU A 290 -20.56 -20.39 -10.73
N PHE A 291 -19.87 -19.29 -10.38
CA PHE A 291 -20.39 -18.30 -9.43
C PHE A 291 -20.33 -16.86 -9.92
N GLY A 292 -19.97 -16.61 -11.19
CA GLY A 292 -19.90 -15.25 -11.74
C GLY A 292 -18.84 -14.38 -11.08
N PHE A 293 -17.74 -14.96 -10.57
CA PHE A 293 -16.66 -14.22 -9.95
C PHE A 293 -15.68 -13.67 -11.00
N PRO A 294 -15.17 -12.46 -10.82
CA PRO A 294 -14.13 -11.96 -11.68
C PRO A 294 -12.79 -12.64 -11.41
N ASP A 295 -11.87 -12.48 -12.35
CA ASP A 295 -10.54 -13.10 -12.36
C ASP A 295 -9.60 -12.71 -11.20
N SER A 296 -10.05 -11.87 -10.27
CA SER A 296 -9.23 -11.30 -9.20
C SER A 296 -9.63 -11.80 -7.81
N ALA A 297 -9.47 -13.10 -7.55
CA ALA A 297 -9.81 -13.72 -6.26
C ALA A 297 -9.11 -13.06 -5.06
N GLN A 298 -7.92 -12.46 -5.26
CA GLN A 298 -7.17 -11.72 -4.23
C GLN A 298 -7.95 -10.54 -3.66
N GLU A 299 -8.77 -9.88 -4.47
CA GLU A 299 -9.54 -8.71 -4.06
C GLU A 299 -10.70 -9.03 -3.11
N TYR A 300 -11.03 -10.29 -2.96
CA TYR A 300 -12.19 -10.77 -2.19
C TYR A 300 -11.82 -11.72 -1.05
N SER A 301 -10.61 -12.23 -1.00
CA SER A 301 -10.24 -13.25 -0.02
C SER A 301 -10.26 -12.68 1.41
N LEU A 302 -11.13 -13.25 2.24
CA LEU A 302 -11.19 -13.01 3.69
C LEU A 302 -10.97 -14.31 4.46
N TYR A 303 -10.32 -15.26 3.85
CA TYR A 303 -10.21 -16.61 4.35
C TYR A 303 -9.72 -16.68 5.82
N ILE A 304 -10.59 -17.17 6.70
CA ILE A 304 -10.29 -17.50 8.09
C ILE A 304 -10.40 -19.01 8.36
N GLY A 305 -10.99 -19.73 7.41
CA GLY A 305 -11.18 -21.18 7.44
C GLY A 305 -12.50 -21.65 8.03
N PRO A 306 -13.03 -22.77 7.52
CA PRO A 306 -14.34 -23.29 7.92
C PRO A 306 -14.39 -23.73 9.40
N VAL A 307 -13.26 -24.21 9.95
CA VAL A 307 -13.17 -24.62 11.36
C VAL A 307 -13.40 -23.44 12.30
N LEU A 308 -12.77 -22.29 12.03
CA LEU A 308 -12.95 -21.10 12.87
C LEU A 308 -14.37 -20.55 12.76
N LEU A 309 -14.99 -20.58 11.60
CA LEU A 309 -16.40 -20.20 11.43
C LEU A 309 -17.34 -21.15 12.19
N TYR A 310 -17.07 -22.46 12.15
CA TYR A 310 -17.83 -23.43 12.94
C TYR A 310 -17.69 -23.13 14.45
N LEU A 311 -16.50 -22.83 14.93
CA LEU A 311 -16.28 -22.49 16.34
C LEU A 311 -17.00 -21.18 16.72
N LEU A 312 -16.98 -20.17 15.86
CA LEU A 312 -17.75 -18.94 16.08
C LEU A 312 -19.26 -19.21 16.18
N TYR A 313 -19.78 -20.06 15.30
CA TYR A 313 -21.18 -20.48 15.36
C TYR A 313 -21.48 -21.27 16.63
N ARG A 314 -20.65 -22.25 16.98
CA ARG A 314 -20.81 -23.10 18.19
C ARG A 314 -20.84 -22.25 19.45
N TYR A 315 -19.95 -21.28 19.59
CA TYR A 315 -19.80 -20.46 20.78
C TYR A 315 -20.56 -19.14 20.76
N ARG A 316 -21.38 -18.87 19.75
CA ARG A 316 -22.07 -17.59 19.56
C ARG A 316 -22.86 -17.09 20.77
N ALA A 317 -23.50 -18.01 21.52
CA ALA A 317 -24.21 -17.66 22.74
C ALA A 317 -23.26 -17.24 23.86
N ARG A 318 -22.16 -17.97 24.02
CA ARG A 318 -21.13 -17.73 25.04
C ARG A 318 -20.34 -16.46 24.79
N LEU A 319 -20.17 -16.05 23.53
CA LEU A 319 -19.56 -14.77 23.17
C LEU A 319 -20.30 -13.57 23.76
N LYS A 320 -21.61 -13.69 23.98
CA LYS A 320 -22.42 -12.65 24.61
C LYS A 320 -22.11 -12.48 26.11
N ASP A 321 -21.67 -13.53 26.79
CA ASP A 321 -21.54 -13.56 28.26
C ASP A 321 -20.13 -13.18 28.74
N VAL A 322 -19.12 -13.34 27.90
CA VAL A 322 -17.71 -13.15 28.28
C VAL A 322 -17.26 -11.72 28.26
N PHE A 323 -17.82 -10.91 27.38
CA PHE A 323 -17.43 -9.52 27.34
C PHE A 323 -18.21 -8.70 28.36
N PRO A 324 -17.57 -7.93 29.25
CA PRO A 324 -18.24 -6.91 30.03
C PRO A 324 -19.14 -6.03 29.17
N ALA A 325 -20.23 -5.51 29.71
CA ALA A 325 -21.21 -4.76 28.91
C ALA A 325 -20.57 -3.59 28.10
N ALA A 326 -19.49 -3.00 28.61
CA ALA A 326 -18.73 -1.96 27.92
C ALA A 326 -17.93 -2.52 26.72
N ASP A 327 -17.27 -3.67 26.90
CA ASP A 327 -16.46 -4.28 25.85
C ASP A 327 -17.34 -4.95 24.78
N ARG A 328 -18.50 -5.51 25.16
CA ARG A 328 -19.52 -5.96 24.22
C ARG A 328 -19.98 -4.82 23.31
N ARG A 329 -20.22 -3.64 23.86
CA ARG A 329 -20.60 -2.47 23.06
C ARG A 329 -19.47 -2.05 22.12
N ARG A 330 -18.21 -2.05 22.57
CA ARG A 330 -17.05 -1.75 21.72
C ARG A 330 -16.92 -2.74 20.57
N LEU A 331 -16.97 -4.02 20.89
CA LEU A 331 -16.86 -5.08 19.88
C LEU A 331 -18.05 -5.09 18.92
N ALA A 332 -19.26 -4.85 19.41
CA ALA A 332 -20.45 -4.72 18.58
C ALA A 332 -20.37 -3.51 17.67
N TRP A 333 -19.89 -2.35 18.15
CA TRP A 333 -19.67 -1.16 17.34
C TRP A 333 -18.59 -1.38 16.27
N LEU A 334 -17.45 -1.98 16.66
CA LEU A 334 -16.43 -2.34 15.70
C LEU A 334 -17.00 -3.29 14.64
N SER A 335 -17.65 -4.35 15.06
CA SER A 335 -18.22 -5.32 14.13
C SER A 335 -19.32 -4.70 13.26
N ALA A 336 -20.19 -3.85 13.81
CA ALA A 336 -21.22 -3.16 13.07
C ALA A 336 -20.62 -2.13 12.10
N ALA A 337 -19.63 -1.34 12.53
CA ALA A 337 -18.92 -0.42 11.65
C ALA A 337 -18.24 -1.20 10.51
N PHE A 338 -17.54 -2.28 10.84
CA PHE A 338 -16.92 -3.17 9.86
C PHE A 338 -17.94 -3.75 8.88
N PHE A 339 -19.06 -4.21 9.37
CA PHE A 339 -20.11 -4.74 8.53
C PHE A 339 -20.73 -3.64 7.64
N VAL A 340 -21.08 -2.48 8.20
CA VAL A 340 -21.69 -1.36 7.46
C VAL A 340 -20.72 -0.81 6.41
N ILE A 341 -19.47 -0.56 6.77
CA ILE A 341 -18.47 -0.05 5.81
C ILE A 341 -18.15 -1.12 4.77
N GLY A 342 -17.98 -2.39 5.19
CA GLY A 342 -17.71 -3.50 4.29
C GLY A 342 -18.84 -3.73 3.29
N ILE A 343 -20.08 -3.87 3.75
CA ILE A 343 -21.25 -4.04 2.88
C ILE A 343 -21.55 -2.74 2.14
N GLY A 344 -21.45 -1.60 2.81
CA GLY A 344 -21.67 -0.30 2.20
C GLY A 344 -20.68 0.03 1.08
N SER A 345 -19.53 -0.65 1.02
CA SER A 345 -18.58 -0.53 -0.08
C SER A 345 -18.95 -1.37 -1.29
N LEU A 346 -19.92 -2.30 -1.16
CA LEU A 346 -20.36 -3.16 -2.25
C LEU A 346 -21.21 -2.38 -3.24
N ARG A 347 -20.77 -2.31 -4.48
CA ARG A 347 -21.55 -1.77 -5.59
C ARG A 347 -22.02 -2.92 -6.46
N SER A 348 -23.31 -3.12 -6.57
CA SER A 348 -23.85 -4.18 -7.42
C SER A 348 -23.85 -3.76 -8.89
N SER A 349 -23.18 -4.51 -9.73
CA SER A 349 -23.16 -4.28 -11.20
C SER A 349 -24.53 -4.50 -11.87
N GLY A 350 -25.48 -5.12 -11.17
CA GLY A 350 -26.81 -5.43 -11.72
C GLY A 350 -27.95 -4.56 -11.21
N VAL A 351 -27.68 -3.66 -10.24
CA VAL A 351 -28.74 -2.90 -9.57
C VAL A 351 -28.38 -1.42 -9.58
N SER A 352 -28.67 -0.77 -10.71
CA SER A 352 -28.30 0.63 -10.98
C SER A 352 -28.95 1.65 -10.05
N TRP A 353 -30.03 1.29 -9.36
CA TRP A 353 -30.78 2.17 -8.45
C TRP A 353 -30.30 2.05 -6.98
N LEU A 354 -29.48 1.05 -6.65
CA LEU A 354 -28.96 0.91 -5.29
C LEU A 354 -27.66 1.69 -5.15
N TYR A 355 -27.76 2.91 -4.66
CA TYR A 355 -26.60 3.69 -4.31
C TYR A 355 -25.87 3.05 -3.14
N SER A 356 -24.60 2.73 -3.33
CA SER A 356 -23.73 2.31 -2.25
C SER A 356 -23.39 3.50 -1.36
N PRO A 357 -23.33 3.37 -0.03
CA PRO A 357 -22.76 4.39 0.85
C PRO A 357 -21.37 4.87 0.42
N PHE A 358 -20.63 4.03 -0.29
CA PHE A 358 -19.35 4.41 -0.90
C PHE A 358 -19.50 5.50 -1.96
N ASP A 359 -20.61 5.57 -2.69
CA ASP A 359 -20.84 6.63 -3.67
C ASP A 359 -20.85 8.03 -3.01
N LEU A 360 -21.27 8.12 -1.74
CA LEU A 360 -21.16 9.34 -0.93
C LEU A 360 -19.69 9.64 -0.57
N LEU A 361 -18.91 8.63 -0.20
CA LEU A 361 -17.48 8.81 0.04
C LEU A 361 -16.73 9.22 -1.23
N ALA A 362 -17.14 8.72 -2.39
CA ALA A 362 -16.55 9.08 -3.68
C ALA A 362 -16.74 10.56 -4.07
N LEU A 363 -17.60 11.31 -3.37
CA LEU A 363 -17.68 12.76 -3.50
C LEU A 363 -16.48 13.47 -2.86
N LEU A 364 -15.78 12.81 -1.93
CA LEU A 364 -14.59 13.36 -1.31
C LEU A 364 -13.36 13.15 -2.19
N PRO A 365 -12.46 14.14 -2.25
CA PRO A 365 -11.19 14.01 -2.99
C PRO A 365 -10.42 12.77 -2.55
N GLY A 366 -9.84 12.05 -3.52
CA GLY A 366 -9.09 10.81 -3.30
C GLY A 366 -9.95 9.55 -3.27
N PHE A 367 -11.14 9.55 -2.66
CA PHE A 367 -12.01 8.37 -2.62
C PHE A 367 -12.54 7.99 -4.01
N ARG A 368 -12.72 8.96 -4.91
CA ARG A 368 -13.09 8.72 -6.31
C ARG A 368 -12.05 7.88 -7.06
N SER A 369 -10.78 7.94 -6.65
CA SER A 369 -9.69 7.17 -7.25
C SER A 369 -9.61 5.72 -6.77
N ILE A 370 -10.46 5.32 -5.82
CA ILE A 370 -10.52 3.95 -5.32
C ILE A 370 -11.25 3.08 -6.33
N LYS A 371 -10.53 2.17 -6.98
CA LYS A 371 -11.09 1.24 -7.96
C LYS A 371 -11.77 0.04 -7.31
N ASN A 372 -11.12 -0.59 -6.32
CA ASN A 372 -11.57 -1.83 -5.70
C ASN A 372 -12.10 -1.57 -4.29
N THR A 373 -13.40 -1.38 -4.16
CA THR A 373 -14.06 -1.11 -2.87
C THR A 373 -14.09 -2.33 -1.95
N THR A 374 -13.96 -3.54 -2.50
CA THR A 374 -13.86 -4.79 -1.72
C THR A 374 -12.68 -4.83 -0.76
N ARG A 375 -11.65 -4.03 -1.00
CA ARG A 375 -10.49 -3.89 -0.09
C ARG A 375 -10.89 -3.37 1.30
N TYR A 376 -12.03 -2.70 1.44
CA TYR A 376 -12.57 -2.36 2.76
C TYR A 376 -12.92 -3.59 3.60
N TRP A 377 -13.21 -4.72 2.97
CA TRP A 377 -13.51 -5.96 3.70
C TRP A 377 -12.29 -6.54 4.41
N GLY A 378 -11.10 -6.31 3.90
CA GLY A 378 -9.87 -6.80 4.52
C GLY A 378 -9.75 -6.43 5.99
N PHE A 379 -10.38 -5.34 6.38
CA PHE A 379 -10.37 -4.90 7.77
C PHE A 379 -11.31 -5.69 8.68
N MET A 380 -12.31 -6.40 8.13
CA MET A 380 -13.16 -7.33 8.90
C MET A 380 -12.36 -8.48 9.50
N VAL A 381 -11.19 -8.76 8.96
CA VAL A 381 -10.29 -9.79 9.49
C VAL A 381 -9.91 -9.52 10.94
N LEU A 382 -9.76 -8.26 11.36
CA LEU A 382 -9.38 -7.94 12.74
C LEU A 382 -10.43 -8.40 13.77
N PRO A 383 -11.71 -7.96 13.73
CA PRO A 383 -12.71 -8.44 14.67
C PRO A 383 -12.96 -9.96 14.54
N LEU A 384 -12.91 -10.51 13.33
CA LEU A 384 -13.04 -11.95 13.12
C LEU A 384 -11.90 -12.72 13.79
N SER A 385 -10.67 -12.24 13.73
CA SER A 385 -9.53 -12.85 14.42
C SER A 385 -9.68 -12.81 15.93
N LEU A 386 -10.17 -11.69 16.49
CA LEU A 386 -10.43 -11.54 17.92
C LEU A 386 -11.47 -12.56 18.41
N LEU A 387 -12.61 -12.62 17.73
CA LEU A 387 -13.70 -13.53 18.09
C LEU A 387 -13.31 -14.99 17.89
N SER A 388 -12.62 -15.32 16.81
CA SER A 388 -12.15 -16.66 16.51
C SER A 388 -11.11 -17.14 17.54
N ALA A 389 -10.22 -16.26 17.99
CA ALA A 389 -9.24 -16.59 19.01
C ALA A 389 -9.90 -16.95 20.34
N GLN A 390 -10.91 -16.22 20.74
CA GLN A 390 -11.67 -16.51 21.96
C GLN A 390 -12.44 -17.83 21.84
N ALA A 391 -13.12 -18.05 20.71
CA ALA A 391 -13.83 -19.30 20.45
C ALA A 391 -12.88 -20.50 20.46
N LEU A 392 -11.71 -20.37 19.83
CA LEU A 392 -10.67 -21.39 19.81
C LEU A 392 -10.11 -21.65 21.23
N TRP A 393 -9.94 -20.61 22.04
CA TRP A 393 -9.48 -20.75 23.41
C TRP A 393 -10.48 -21.52 24.28
N TRP A 394 -11.78 -21.22 24.14
CA TRP A 394 -12.82 -22.02 24.86
C TRP A 394 -12.80 -23.45 24.43
N PHE A 395 -12.71 -23.69 23.16
CA PHE A 395 -12.65 -25.00 22.60
C PHE A 395 -11.47 -25.82 23.17
N LEU A 396 -10.30 -25.22 23.29
CA LEU A 396 -9.13 -25.83 23.90
C LEU A 396 -9.35 -26.18 25.39
N ASN A 397 -10.22 -25.46 26.06
CA ASN A 397 -10.47 -25.62 27.49
C ASN A 397 -11.74 -26.43 27.82
N GLU A 398 -12.57 -26.79 26.84
CA GLU A 398 -13.74 -27.65 27.07
C GLU A 398 -13.32 -29.05 27.53
N ARG A 399 -14.05 -29.55 28.58
CA ARG A 399 -13.72 -30.80 29.24
C ARG A 399 -14.18 -32.03 28.48
N GLU A 400 -15.16 -31.90 27.60
CA GLU A 400 -15.88 -33.06 27.07
C GLU A 400 -15.40 -33.51 25.70
N ALA A 401 -15.29 -34.79 25.57
CA ALA A 401 -15.39 -35.65 24.40
C ALA A 401 -14.17 -35.85 23.49
N PHE A 402 -13.09 -35.08 23.53
CA PHE A 402 -11.96 -35.41 22.67
C PHE A 402 -10.64 -35.56 23.43
N SER A 403 -9.93 -36.66 23.15
CA SER A 403 -8.60 -36.86 23.70
C SER A 403 -7.66 -35.70 23.30
N ARG A 404 -6.68 -35.35 24.12
CA ARG A 404 -5.64 -34.34 23.80
C ARG A 404 -5.01 -34.57 22.43
N ARG A 405 -4.90 -35.83 22.00
CA ARG A 405 -4.35 -36.22 20.69
C ARG A 405 -5.23 -35.74 19.55
N ALA A 406 -6.55 -35.87 19.66
CA ALA A 406 -7.48 -35.38 18.62
C ALA A 406 -7.48 -33.86 18.51
N TRP A 407 -7.33 -33.13 19.63
CA TRP A 407 -7.23 -31.69 19.65
C TRP A 407 -5.93 -31.17 19.06
N THR A 408 -4.82 -31.78 19.45
CA THR A 408 -3.52 -31.45 18.86
C THR A 408 -3.53 -31.77 17.37
N ALA A 409 -4.12 -32.89 16.96
CA ALA A 409 -4.27 -33.25 15.56
C ALA A 409 -5.15 -32.24 14.79
N LEU A 410 -6.26 -31.76 15.36
CA LEU A 410 -7.12 -30.78 14.72
C LEU A 410 -6.40 -29.40 14.57
N LEU A 411 -5.69 -28.95 15.60
CA LEU A 411 -4.88 -27.72 15.51
C LEU A 411 -3.75 -27.85 14.50
N ILE A 412 -3.09 -28.99 14.48
CA ILE A 412 -2.09 -29.30 13.45
C ILE A 412 -2.77 -29.30 12.07
N LEU A 413 -3.94 -29.88 11.94
CA LEU A 413 -4.69 -29.91 10.67
C LEU A 413 -5.11 -28.50 10.23
N VAL A 414 -5.62 -27.66 11.14
CA VAL A 414 -5.93 -26.24 10.86
C VAL A 414 -4.67 -25.48 10.48
N PHE A 415 -3.58 -25.71 11.19
CA PHE A 415 -2.28 -25.11 10.89
C PHE A 415 -1.75 -25.60 9.54
N LEU A 416 -1.73 -26.90 9.29
CA LEU A 416 -1.26 -27.47 8.04
C LEU A 416 -2.12 -27.02 6.86
N PHE A 417 -3.42 -26.89 7.06
CA PHE A 417 -4.32 -26.39 6.03
C PHE A 417 -4.09 -24.91 5.75
N GLN A 418 -3.96 -24.09 6.77
CA GLN A 418 -3.62 -22.67 6.62
C GLN A 418 -2.21 -22.48 6.02
N PHE A 419 -1.26 -23.30 6.45
CA PHE A 419 0.12 -23.29 5.99
C PHE A 419 0.27 -23.82 4.56
N SER A 420 -0.42 -24.92 4.21
CA SER A 420 -0.44 -25.42 2.84
C SER A 420 -1.11 -24.45 1.89
N PHE A 421 -2.12 -23.74 2.36
CA PHE A 421 -2.72 -22.63 1.62
C PHE A 421 -1.72 -21.48 1.41
N GLN A 422 -0.98 -21.08 2.44
CA GLN A 422 0.06 -20.07 2.35
C GLN A 422 1.19 -20.49 1.40
N ILE A 423 1.67 -21.73 1.53
CA ILE A 423 2.68 -22.30 0.65
C ILE A 423 2.13 -22.47 -0.77
N GLY A 424 0.92 -22.98 -0.91
CA GLY A 424 0.25 -23.13 -2.21
C GLY A 424 0.12 -21.79 -2.92
N ALA A 425 -0.39 -20.78 -2.21
CA ALA A 425 -0.50 -19.42 -2.71
C ALA A 425 0.84 -18.85 -3.15
N LEU A 426 1.85 -19.04 -2.34
CA LEU A 426 3.20 -18.58 -2.62
C LEU A 426 3.91 -19.44 -3.67
N SER A 427 3.74 -20.78 -3.64
CA SER A 427 4.44 -21.69 -4.54
C SER A 427 3.89 -21.67 -5.97
N GLU A 428 2.59 -21.57 -6.16
CA GLU A 428 1.97 -21.43 -7.47
C GLU A 428 2.45 -20.16 -8.17
N TRP A 429 2.72 -19.11 -7.41
CA TRP A 429 3.27 -17.85 -7.89
C TRP A 429 4.80 -17.86 -8.03
N LEU A 430 5.49 -18.74 -7.31
CA LEU A 430 6.94 -18.86 -7.31
C LEU A 430 7.48 -19.77 -8.43
N TYR A 431 6.71 -20.73 -8.93
CA TYR A 431 7.11 -21.63 -10.02
C TYR A 431 7.42 -20.92 -11.34
N GLY A 432 7.00 -19.69 -11.50
CA GLY A 432 7.29 -18.86 -12.67
C GLY A 432 8.33 -17.76 -12.42
N THR A 433 9.10 -17.80 -11.31
CA THR A 433 10.01 -16.74 -10.96
C THR A 433 11.32 -16.79 -11.72
N THR A 434 11.79 -15.65 -12.21
CA THR A 434 13.20 -15.47 -12.55
C THR A 434 13.97 -15.17 -11.28
N THR A 435 15.05 -15.88 -11.08
CA THR A 435 16.05 -15.51 -10.08
C THR A 435 16.73 -14.26 -10.61
N LEU A 436 16.46 -13.12 -10.00
CA LEU A 436 17.24 -11.92 -10.24
C LEU A 436 18.57 -12.11 -9.50
N ARG A 437 19.53 -12.75 -10.16
CA ARG A 437 20.89 -12.83 -9.64
C ARG A 437 21.54 -11.47 -9.88
N HIS A 438 21.85 -10.76 -8.81
CA HIS A 438 22.62 -9.53 -8.76
C HIS A 438 22.29 -8.52 -9.88
N PHE A 439 21.49 -7.53 -9.55
CA PHE A 439 21.46 -6.30 -10.34
C PHE A 439 22.79 -5.58 -10.11
N ASP A 440 23.71 -5.80 -11.00
CA ASP A 440 24.89 -4.98 -11.06
C ASP A 440 24.52 -3.66 -11.76
N LEU A 441 24.17 -2.68 -10.94
CA LEU A 441 23.88 -1.31 -11.41
C LEU A 441 25.06 -0.70 -12.17
N SER A 442 26.28 -1.16 -11.90
CA SER A 442 27.50 -0.66 -12.57
C SER A 442 27.63 -1.15 -14.01
N SER A 443 27.01 -2.28 -14.34
CA SER A 443 27.06 -2.87 -15.69
C SER A 443 26.10 -2.21 -16.69
N TYR A 444 25.19 -1.34 -16.22
CA TYR A 444 24.22 -0.64 -17.05
C TYR A 444 24.43 0.86 -17.03
N PRO A 445 25.40 1.40 -17.80
CA PRO A 445 25.50 2.85 -17.95
C PRO A 445 24.25 3.34 -18.69
N TYR A 446 23.57 4.32 -18.11
CA TYR A 446 22.51 5.06 -18.80
C TYR A 446 23.13 5.81 -19.99
N ARG A 447 23.18 5.15 -21.12
CA ARG A 447 23.59 5.69 -22.40
C ARG A 447 22.41 5.60 -23.34
N THR A 448 21.99 6.72 -23.89
CA THR A 448 21.21 6.70 -25.13
C THR A 448 22.03 5.98 -26.18
N ARG A 449 21.84 4.69 -26.33
CA ARG A 449 22.44 3.95 -27.43
C ARG A 449 21.58 4.16 -28.67
N LYS A 450 22.16 4.77 -29.68
CA LYS A 450 21.88 4.42 -31.05
C LYS A 450 22.31 2.97 -31.24
N ASN A 451 21.44 2.05 -31.01
CA ASN A 451 21.65 0.67 -31.42
C ASN A 451 20.80 0.47 -32.67
N PRO A 452 21.41 0.50 -33.87
CA PRO A 452 20.67 0.34 -35.12
C PRO A 452 20.18 -1.12 -35.24
N GLY A 453 19.17 -1.47 -34.51
CA GLY A 453 18.60 -2.83 -34.46
C GLY A 453 18.03 -3.23 -33.10
N ALA A 454 18.21 -2.41 -32.06
CA ALA A 454 17.47 -2.63 -30.81
C ALA A 454 16.35 -1.59 -30.73
N PRO A 455 15.10 -2.00 -30.54
CA PRO A 455 14.00 -1.06 -30.41
C PRO A 455 14.19 -0.20 -29.15
N GLY A 456 14.27 1.12 -29.31
CA GLY A 456 14.35 2.07 -28.20
C GLY A 456 13.09 2.07 -27.30
N VAL A 457 11.99 1.54 -27.85
CA VAL A 457 10.70 1.41 -27.16
C VAL A 457 10.03 0.13 -27.64
N VAL A 458 9.62 -0.73 -26.74
CA VAL A 458 8.87 -1.96 -27.07
C VAL A 458 7.39 -1.71 -26.83
N ILE A 459 6.60 -1.80 -27.90
CA ILE A 459 5.14 -1.78 -27.85
C ILE A 459 4.67 -3.23 -27.85
N ASP A 460 4.15 -3.73 -26.74
CA ASP A 460 3.67 -5.10 -26.66
C ASP A 460 2.26 -5.15 -26.04
N ASN A 461 1.29 -5.46 -26.89
CA ASN A 461 -0.11 -5.63 -26.49
C ASN A 461 -0.38 -6.94 -25.72
N GLN A 462 0.62 -7.83 -25.59
CA GLN A 462 0.47 -9.14 -24.97
C GLN A 462 1.27 -9.32 -23.67
N VAL A 463 1.82 -8.24 -23.11
CA VAL A 463 2.79 -8.26 -22.00
C VAL A 463 2.24 -8.92 -20.72
N TRP A 464 0.95 -8.88 -20.50
CA TRP A 464 0.31 -9.45 -19.29
C TRP A 464 0.50 -10.96 -19.12
N LYS A 465 0.75 -11.70 -20.19
CA LYS A 465 0.77 -13.18 -20.12
C LYS A 465 2.13 -13.83 -20.26
N LYS A 466 3.14 -13.19 -20.84
CA LYS A 466 4.38 -13.88 -21.22
C LYS A 466 5.71 -13.23 -20.84
N PHE A 467 5.78 -11.93 -20.55
CA PHE A 467 7.06 -11.25 -20.32
C PHE A 467 6.99 -10.30 -19.13
N ARG A 468 8.05 -10.31 -18.34
CA ARG A 468 8.17 -9.50 -17.15
C ARG A 468 8.67 -8.11 -17.50
N MET A 469 8.07 -7.08 -16.92
CA MET A 469 8.50 -5.69 -17.10
C MET A 469 9.98 -5.51 -16.72
N THR A 470 10.42 -6.12 -15.62
CA THR A 470 11.82 -6.11 -15.18
C THR A 470 12.81 -6.64 -16.20
N ALA A 471 12.44 -7.66 -16.97
CA ALA A 471 13.32 -8.23 -17.97
C ALA A 471 13.44 -7.36 -19.23
N ARG A 472 12.52 -6.43 -19.44
CA ARG A 472 12.44 -5.58 -20.64
C ARG A 472 12.86 -4.15 -20.41
N ILE A 473 12.82 -3.65 -19.18
CA ILE A 473 13.37 -2.35 -18.86
C ILE A 473 14.89 -2.47 -18.78
N ALA A 474 15.52 -2.18 -19.91
CA ALA A 474 16.93 -1.84 -19.93
C ALA A 474 17.10 -0.34 -19.78
N PRO A 475 18.25 0.16 -19.35
CA PRO A 475 18.52 1.61 -19.24
C PRO A 475 18.24 2.42 -20.51
N ASP A 476 18.27 1.74 -21.65
CA ASP A 476 18.11 2.33 -22.98
C ASP A 476 16.76 2.03 -23.63
N THR A 477 15.89 1.25 -22.98
CA THR A 477 14.63 0.78 -23.56
C THR A 477 13.47 1.06 -22.62
N GLY A 478 12.45 1.77 -23.09
CA GLY A 478 11.20 1.98 -22.38
C GLY A 478 10.13 0.96 -22.79
N ILE A 479 9.16 0.72 -21.93
CA ILE A 479 7.97 -0.09 -22.19
C ILE A 479 6.76 0.84 -22.25
N VAL A 480 6.04 0.81 -23.38
CA VAL A 480 4.82 1.64 -23.54
C VAL A 480 3.62 0.96 -22.89
N ASN A 481 3.45 -0.32 -23.16
CA ASN A 481 2.33 -1.09 -22.61
C ASN A 481 2.70 -1.68 -21.25
N CYS A 482 2.70 -0.85 -20.23
CA CYS A 482 2.81 -1.26 -18.83
C CYS A 482 1.47 -1.05 -18.12
N TYR A 483 1.27 -1.79 -17.03
CA TYR A 483 0.14 -1.53 -16.16
C TYR A 483 0.27 -0.14 -15.56
N GLN A 484 -0.79 0.65 -15.72
CA GLN A 484 -0.85 2.00 -15.21
C GLN A 484 -2.12 2.17 -14.39
N ASN A 485 -1.95 2.65 -13.17
CA ASN A 485 -3.07 2.86 -12.29
C ASN A 485 -3.88 4.12 -12.59
N MET A 486 -3.27 5.05 -13.31
CA MET A 486 -3.85 6.35 -13.64
C MET A 486 -4.05 6.44 -15.14
N GLU A 487 -5.19 6.94 -15.56
CA GLU A 487 -5.43 7.28 -16.96
C GLU A 487 -4.76 8.61 -17.24
N TYR A 488 -3.75 8.63 -18.08
CA TYR A 488 -3.22 9.86 -18.63
C TYR A 488 -3.24 9.81 -20.15
N PRO A 489 -3.30 10.97 -20.82
CA PRO A 489 -3.30 11.00 -22.26
C PRO A 489 -1.99 10.42 -22.79
N GLN A 490 -2.07 9.26 -23.41
CA GLN A 490 -0.93 8.66 -24.07
C GLN A 490 -0.67 9.36 -25.38
N GLY A 491 0.59 9.77 -25.57
CA GLY A 491 1.08 10.19 -26.86
C GLY A 491 1.25 8.98 -27.80
N LEU A 492 1.35 9.24 -29.07
CA LEU A 492 1.74 8.21 -30.05
C LEU A 492 3.23 7.94 -29.88
N ILE A 493 3.57 6.91 -29.11
CA ILE A 493 4.95 6.45 -28.91
C ILE A 493 5.29 5.43 -29.97
N GLU A 494 6.36 5.67 -30.71
CA GLU A 494 6.79 4.81 -31.81
C GLU A 494 7.94 3.89 -31.40
N GLU A 495 7.78 2.61 -31.70
CA GLU A 495 8.80 1.59 -31.46
C GLU A 495 10.03 1.83 -32.33
N GLY A 496 11.22 1.64 -31.75
CA GLY A 496 12.48 1.73 -32.47
C GLY A 496 12.91 3.16 -32.85
N LYS A 497 12.16 4.18 -32.44
CA LYS A 497 12.53 5.58 -32.69
C LYS A 497 13.35 6.15 -31.54
N ASP A 498 14.26 7.04 -31.92
CA ASP A 498 15.04 7.86 -30.99
C ASP A 498 14.12 8.77 -30.14
N LEU A 499 14.70 9.44 -29.14
CA LEU A 499 13.97 10.36 -28.28
C LEU A 499 13.34 11.53 -29.08
N ILE A 500 14.00 12.01 -30.13
CA ILE A 500 13.38 12.90 -31.11
C ILE A 500 12.82 12.05 -32.24
N ARG A 501 11.50 12.07 -32.37
CA ARG A 501 10.78 11.38 -33.43
C ARG A 501 10.80 12.17 -34.74
N GLU A 502 10.61 13.45 -34.62
CA GLU A 502 10.59 14.40 -35.73
C GLU A 502 11.16 15.77 -35.28
N PRO A 503 11.88 16.46 -36.12
CA PRO A 503 12.42 16.07 -37.44
C PRO A 503 13.67 15.18 -37.28
N ASN A 504 14.02 14.48 -38.32
CA ASN A 504 15.27 13.71 -38.38
C ASN A 504 16.49 14.63 -38.36
N GLY A 505 17.64 14.14 -37.91
CA GLY A 505 18.90 14.87 -37.91
C GLY A 505 19.21 15.65 -36.64
N LEU A 506 18.27 15.73 -35.71
CA LEU A 506 18.51 16.28 -34.38
C LEU A 506 18.90 15.17 -33.39
N SER A 507 19.67 15.51 -32.38
CA SER A 507 20.01 14.59 -31.31
C SER A 507 19.48 15.08 -29.97
N ALA A 508 18.95 14.15 -29.18
CA ALA A 508 18.56 14.41 -27.82
C ALA A 508 19.14 13.34 -26.90
N ARG A 509 19.52 13.74 -25.70
CA ARG A 509 19.99 12.84 -24.66
C ARG A 509 19.40 13.19 -23.31
N TRP A 510 19.10 12.18 -22.53
CA TRP A 510 18.77 12.37 -21.13
C TRP A 510 20.02 12.81 -20.36
N LEU A 511 19.96 13.96 -19.71
CA LEU A 511 20.96 14.36 -18.73
C LEU A 511 20.64 13.76 -17.37
N THR A 512 19.36 13.77 -17.03
CA THR A 512 18.75 13.09 -15.89
C THR A 512 17.34 12.66 -16.32
N PHE A 513 16.62 11.91 -15.51
CA PHE A 513 15.21 11.62 -15.81
C PHE A 513 14.32 12.87 -15.88
N ASN A 514 14.74 13.98 -15.27
CA ASN A 514 14.01 15.24 -15.33
C ASN A 514 14.52 16.20 -16.41
N ASP A 515 15.68 15.95 -17.01
CA ASP A 515 16.34 16.90 -17.89
C ASP A 515 16.77 16.21 -19.19
N VAL A 516 16.38 16.82 -20.31
CA VAL A 516 16.75 16.38 -21.66
C VAL A 516 17.55 17.51 -22.32
N SER A 517 18.70 17.17 -22.87
CA SER A 517 19.48 18.06 -23.72
C SER A 517 19.18 17.78 -25.19
N ILE A 518 18.87 18.80 -25.94
CA ILE A 518 18.68 18.77 -27.41
C ILE A 518 19.79 19.56 -28.04
N SER A 519 20.43 18.97 -29.03
CA SER A 519 21.49 19.62 -29.81
C SER A 519 21.38 19.31 -31.30
N VAL A 520 21.85 20.20 -32.11
CA VAL A 520 21.98 20.02 -33.56
C VAL A 520 23.42 19.59 -33.86
N PRO A 521 23.65 18.40 -34.39
CA PRO A 521 25.00 17.92 -34.69
C PRO A 521 25.72 18.77 -35.73
N ALA A 522 24.98 19.28 -36.72
CA ALA A 522 25.50 20.15 -37.75
C ALA A 522 24.42 21.20 -38.18
N PRO A 523 24.80 22.46 -38.39
CA PRO A 523 23.83 23.52 -38.71
C PRO A 523 23.05 23.30 -40.01
N ASP A 524 23.62 22.61 -40.95
CA ASP A 524 23.03 22.22 -42.24
C ASP A 524 21.99 21.11 -42.15
N LEU A 525 21.86 20.46 -40.97
CA LEU A 525 20.81 19.48 -40.67
C LEU A 525 19.56 20.12 -40.06
N LEU A 526 19.52 21.44 -39.90
CA LEU A 526 18.32 22.09 -39.43
C LEU A 526 17.18 21.91 -40.42
N PRO A 527 16.02 21.44 -39.99
CA PRO A 527 14.86 21.36 -40.87
C PRO A 527 14.37 22.77 -41.25
N ASP A 528 13.70 22.84 -42.40
CA ASP A 528 13.06 24.06 -42.82
C ASP A 528 12.00 24.50 -41.80
N PRO A 529 11.99 25.77 -41.41
CA PRO A 529 10.98 26.25 -40.49
C PRO A 529 9.59 26.22 -41.13
N ALA A 530 8.56 26.04 -40.32
CA ALA A 530 7.18 26.17 -40.76
C ALA A 530 6.88 27.63 -41.19
N LYS A 531 5.68 27.88 -41.70
CA LYS A 531 5.27 29.23 -42.18
C LYS A 531 5.37 30.33 -41.12
N ASP A 532 5.32 29.97 -39.85
CA ASP A 532 5.49 30.87 -38.70
C ASP A 532 6.96 31.11 -38.33
N GLY A 533 7.91 30.57 -39.10
CA GLY A 533 9.35 30.68 -38.85
C GLY A 533 9.86 29.82 -37.70
N ARG A 534 9.08 28.85 -37.25
CA ARG A 534 9.44 27.94 -36.13
C ARG A 534 9.60 26.49 -36.60
N ILE A 535 10.41 25.76 -35.88
CA ILE A 535 10.56 24.32 -36.03
C ILE A 535 9.80 23.63 -34.88
N THR A 536 8.93 22.71 -35.21
CA THR A 536 8.28 21.87 -34.22
C THR A 536 8.99 20.53 -34.12
N MET A 537 9.51 20.22 -32.94
CA MET A 537 10.09 18.94 -32.63
C MET A 537 9.09 18.10 -31.85
N VAL A 538 8.98 16.80 -32.20
CA VAL A 538 8.14 15.83 -31.51
C VAL A 538 9.06 14.85 -30.80
N LEU A 539 8.94 14.80 -29.48
CA LEU A 539 9.68 13.84 -28.66
C LEU A 539 8.86 12.55 -28.51
N ASN A 540 9.54 11.44 -28.51
CA ASN A 540 8.95 10.09 -28.30
C ASN A 540 8.63 9.86 -26.80
N GLN A 541 7.94 10.83 -26.22
CA GLN A 541 7.53 10.89 -24.81
C GLN A 541 6.14 11.51 -24.71
N ASN A 542 5.39 11.14 -23.68
CA ASN A 542 4.11 11.76 -23.37
C ASN A 542 4.27 13.22 -22.96
N TYR A 543 3.31 14.04 -23.38
CA TYR A 543 3.21 15.40 -22.89
C TYR A 543 2.69 15.43 -21.44
N TYR A 544 3.32 16.27 -20.62
CA TYR A 544 2.77 16.71 -19.36
C TYR A 544 3.10 18.18 -19.12
N ARG A 545 2.14 18.92 -18.56
CA ARG A 545 2.21 20.40 -18.48
C ARG A 545 3.36 20.96 -17.64
N TYR A 546 4.06 20.14 -16.87
CA TYR A 546 5.18 20.58 -16.04
C TYR A 546 6.56 20.51 -16.72
N TRP A 547 6.59 20.20 -18.00
CA TRP A 547 7.77 20.39 -18.81
C TRP A 547 7.98 21.86 -19.14
N SER A 548 9.23 22.30 -19.14
CA SER A 548 9.66 23.63 -19.56
C SER A 548 10.91 23.51 -20.42
N ALA A 549 11.18 24.49 -21.26
CA ALA A 549 12.36 24.56 -22.10
C ALA A 549 13.20 25.77 -21.72
N SER A 550 14.53 25.64 -21.83
CA SER A 550 15.43 26.83 -21.69
C SER A 550 15.26 27.82 -22.82
N ARG A 551 14.77 27.36 -23.98
CA ARG A 551 14.44 28.12 -25.17
C ARG A 551 13.30 27.48 -25.93
N GLY A 552 12.48 28.28 -26.61
CA GLY A 552 11.27 27.78 -27.26
C GLY A 552 10.14 27.50 -26.29
N ASP A 553 9.04 26.97 -26.82
CA ASP A 553 7.81 26.71 -26.09
C ASP A 553 7.51 25.22 -26.09
N ILE A 554 7.24 24.68 -24.90
CA ILE A 554 6.73 23.32 -24.77
C ILE A 554 5.28 23.29 -25.25
N ILE A 555 4.98 22.35 -26.12
CA ILE A 555 3.65 22.17 -26.69
C ILE A 555 3.20 20.72 -26.53
N ARG A 556 1.90 20.51 -26.48
CA ARG A 556 1.29 19.22 -26.69
C ARG A 556 1.02 19.06 -28.18
N THR A 557 1.60 18.05 -28.80
CA THR A 557 1.34 17.75 -30.21
C THR A 557 -0.08 17.21 -30.41
N ASP A 558 -0.58 17.19 -31.64
CA ASP A 558 -1.88 16.60 -31.99
C ASP A 558 -1.94 15.12 -31.63
N THR A 559 -0.81 14.44 -31.62
CA THR A 559 -0.68 13.04 -31.23
C THR A 559 -0.52 12.85 -29.70
N GLY A 560 -0.57 13.91 -28.90
CA GLY A 560 -0.43 13.85 -27.44
C GLY A 560 1.01 13.74 -26.92
N ASN A 561 2.00 13.80 -27.80
CA ASN A 561 3.41 13.75 -27.42
C ASN A 561 3.92 15.07 -26.85
N LEU A 562 5.04 14.99 -26.13
CA LEU A 562 5.83 16.15 -25.76
C LEU A 562 6.42 16.78 -27.02
N GLY A 563 6.12 18.04 -27.25
CA GLY A 563 6.63 18.81 -28.36
C GLY A 563 7.41 20.02 -27.89
N LEU A 564 8.35 20.50 -28.75
CA LEU A 564 9.06 21.76 -28.58
C LEU A 564 8.91 22.57 -29.84
N SER A 565 8.35 23.76 -29.74
CA SER A 565 8.28 24.75 -30.82
C SER A 565 9.36 25.80 -30.60
N ILE A 566 10.30 25.93 -31.54
CA ILE A 566 11.51 26.73 -31.35
C ILE A 566 11.94 27.43 -32.64
N ARG A 567 12.61 28.57 -32.54
CA ARG A 567 13.21 29.26 -33.70
C ARG A 567 14.54 28.59 -34.11
N PRO A 568 14.89 28.54 -35.39
CA PRO A 568 16.15 27.92 -35.86
C PRO A 568 17.39 28.48 -35.17
N ASP A 569 17.42 29.81 -34.93
CA ASP A 569 18.57 30.46 -34.28
C ASP A 569 18.77 30.04 -32.84
N ASP A 570 17.70 29.67 -32.12
CA ASP A 570 17.76 29.18 -30.75
C ASP A 570 18.34 27.77 -30.66
N LEU A 571 18.22 26.98 -31.75
CA LEU A 571 18.78 25.62 -31.86
C LEU A 571 20.30 25.61 -32.11
N ARG A 572 20.91 26.75 -32.48
CA ARG A 572 22.38 26.85 -32.55
C ARG A 572 23.08 26.67 -31.21
N ARG A 573 22.33 26.70 -30.14
CA ARG A 573 22.81 26.45 -28.78
C ARG A 573 22.03 25.26 -28.18
N GLU A 574 22.67 24.60 -27.25
CA GLU A 574 22.03 23.51 -26.52
C GLU A 574 20.71 23.97 -25.85
N VAL A 575 19.65 23.24 -26.10
CA VAL A 575 18.33 23.45 -25.48
C VAL A 575 18.10 22.39 -24.40
N ILE A 576 17.77 22.84 -23.19
CA ILE A 576 17.51 21.93 -22.08
C ILE A 576 16.01 21.97 -21.79
N LEU A 577 15.37 20.81 -21.91
CA LEU A 577 14.02 20.58 -21.40
C LEU A 577 14.11 20.12 -19.95
N ARG A 578 13.22 20.63 -19.09
CA ARG A 578 13.19 20.31 -17.67
C ARG A 578 11.79 19.98 -17.21
N TYR A 579 11.67 18.83 -16.54
CA TYR A 579 10.46 18.47 -15.83
C TYR A 579 10.53 18.99 -14.39
N ARG A 580 9.56 19.83 -13.99
CA ARG A 580 9.47 20.40 -12.65
C ARG A 580 8.03 20.34 -12.16
N ASP A 581 7.75 19.44 -11.25
CA ASP A 581 6.44 19.31 -10.63
C ASP A 581 6.34 20.27 -9.42
N PRO A 582 5.46 21.29 -9.47
CA PRO A 582 5.31 22.26 -8.40
C PRO A 582 4.77 21.62 -7.11
N TRP A 583 3.98 20.56 -7.21
CA TRP A 583 3.46 19.86 -6.05
C TRP A 583 4.56 19.12 -5.30
N SER A 584 5.51 18.53 -6.01
CA SER A 584 6.68 17.88 -5.42
C SER A 584 7.58 18.89 -4.71
N GLU A 585 7.79 20.07 -5.30
CA GLU A 585 8.61 21.12 -4.68
C GLU A 585 7.93 21.68 -3.42
N LEU A 586 6.62 21.94 -3.47
CA LEU A 586 5.84 22.37 -2.32
C LEU A 586 5.84 21.30 -1.22
N GLY A 587 5.60 20.05 -1.61
CA GLY A 587 5.60 18.91 -0.70
C GLY A 587 6.95 18.74 0.02
N ARG A 588 8.05 18.85 -0.73
CA ARG A 588 9.41 18.81 -0.17
C ARG A 588 9.62 19.89 0.90
N ARG A 589 9.23 21.13 0.61
CA ARG A 589 9.36 22.25 1.57
C ARG A 589 8.55 21.99 2.84
N ILE A 590 7.29 21.58 2.70
CA ILE A 590 6.42 21.27 3.83
C ILE A 590 7.00 20.10 4.64
N SER A 591 7.41 19.01 4.01
CA SER A 591 7.96 17.85 4.71
C SER A 591 9.26 18.19 5.45
N CYS A 592 10.20 18.91 4.80
CA CYS A 592 11.46 19.32 5.44
C CYS A 592 11.19 20.20 6.67
N PHE A 593 10.31 21.20 6.55
CA PHE A 593 9.93 22.05 7.66
C PHE A 593 9.26 21.26 8.80
N SER A 594 8.30 20.38 8.45
CA SER A 594 7.55 19.60 9.43
C SER A 594 8.44 18.60 10.17
N LEU A 595 9.34 17.91 9.46
CA LEU A 595 10.30 16.98 10.07
C LEU A 595 11.30 17.71 10.99
N ALA A 596 11.72 18.92 10.64
CA ALA A 596 12.58 19.73 11.48
C ALA A 596 11.84 20.27 12.72
N ALA A 597 10.60 20.71 12.55
CA ALA A 597 9.78 21.28 13.63
C ALA A 597 9.22 20.19 14.59
N TYR A 598 9.00 18.97 14.11
CA TYR A 598 8.36 17.91 14.86
C TYR A 598 9.01 17.59 16.22
N PRO A 599 10.32 17.33 16.34
CA PRO A 599 10.95 17.03 17.64
C PRO A 599 10.87 18.23 18.60
N ALA A 600 10.96 19.45 18.10
CA ALA A 600 10.83 20.65 18.91
C ALA A 600 9.41 20.81 19.47
N LEU A 601 8.40 20.65 18.64
CA LEU A 601 7.00 20.69 19.06
C LEU A 601 6.70 19.60 20.08
N LEU A 602 7.15 18.38 19.84
CA LEU A 602 6.97 17.26 20.76
C LEU A 602 7.61 17.56 22.11
N ALA A 603 8.84 18.08 22.12
CA ALA A 603 9.55 18.46 23.35
C ALA A 603 8.85 19.59 24.11
N VAL A 604 8.35 20.62 23.42
CA VAL A 604 7.61 21.74 24.04
C VAL A 604 6.34 21.24 24.72
N PHE A 605 5.50 20.46 24.03
CA PHE A 605 4.27 19.93 24.62
C PHE A 605 4.56 18.95 25.76
N ALA A 606 5.61 18.13 25.67
CA ALA A 606 6.05 17.25 26.76
C ALA A 606 6.50 18.05 27.98
N ALA A 607 7.31 19.09 27.79
CA ALA A 607 7.77 19.97 28.88
C ALA A 607 6.60 20.70 29.57
N LEU A 608 5.67 21.26 28.79
CA LEU A 608 4.45 21.90 29.31
C LEU A 608 3.60 20.92 30.12
N TYR A 609 3.42 19.69 29.61
CA TYR A 609 2.67 18.66 30.33
C TYR A 609 3.34 18.27 31.65
N LEU A 610 4.66 18.09 31.67
CA LEU A 610 5.43 17.78 32.86
C LEU A 610 5.40 18.93 33.89
N ALA A 611 5.47 20.16 33.41
CA ALA A 611 5.36 21.36 34.30
C ALA A 611 3.98 21.42 34.96
N LEU A 612 2.89 21.16 34.23
CA LEU A 612 1.55 21.09 34.80
C LEU A 612 1.36 19.95 35.81
N ARG A 613 1.99 18.79 35.52
CA ARG A 613 1.93 17.62 36.40
C ARG A 613 2.65 17.86 37.75
N ARG A 614 3.75 18.66 37.76
CA ARG A 614 4.52 18.96 38.97
C ARG A 614 3.81 20.00 39.88
N ARG A 615 2.90 20.82 39.36
CA ARG A 615 2.16 21.83 40.12
C ARG A 615 0.94 21.28 40.87
N GLN A 616 0.63 20.03 40.68
CA GLN A 616 -0.42 19.27 41.40
C GLN A 616 0.18 18.25 42.36
#